data_c42b973fc9b46f8e85454119a9730bca
#
_entry.id   c42b973fc9b46f8e85454119a9730bca
#
_cell.length_a   1.000
_cell.length_b   1.000
_cell.length_c   1.000
_cell.angle_alpha   90.00
_cell.angle_beta   90.00
_cell.angle_gamma   90.00
#
_symmetry.space_group_name_H-M   'P 1'
#
loop_
_entity.id
_entity.type
_entity.pdbx_description
1 polymer ?
#
loop_
_entity_poly.entity_id
_entity_poly.type
_entity_poly.pdbx_seq_one_letter_code
_entity_poly.pdbx_strand_id
1 'polypeptide(L)'
;MKLSVIIPVYNEESTIGEVIERVLKVPFEKEVIIVDDGSRDQTRTIVERSHLENMDEVKVFVTPTNFGKGAAIRIGLQFVTGDVVIIQDADLELDPAEYVNLVKPIQEGKADVVYGSRFLLPNAILGWKTRLVNRALATFTNLLYGLNITDESTCYKVFRTELIKSIPLSCVGFEFCPEVTAKIARLGHRIMEVPIGYHPRNVAQGKKLRLIRHGSQAIMTLLRYRFGKIAVVSEPRLPQESAASK
;
A
#
# COMPACT_ATOMS: atom_id res chain seq x y z
N MET A 1 18.12 8.43 0.02
CA MET A 1 16.88 7.82 -0.48
C MET A 1 15.77 8.17 0.50
N LYS A 2 14.82 8.96 0.05
CA LYS A 2 13.69 9.43 0.85
C LYS A 2 12.51 8.45 0.73
N LEU A 3 11.86 8.15 1.84
CA LEU A 3 10.70 7.27 1.92
C LEU A 3 9.40 8.08 2.00
N SER A 4 8.42 7.78 1.16
CA SER A 4 7.05 8.29 1.30
C SER A 4 6.17 7.22 1.91
N VAL A 5 5.60 7.50 3.07
CA VAL A 5 4.67 6.60 3.77
C VAL A 5 3.25 7.11 3.56
N ILE A 6 2.42 6.33 2.88
CA ILE A 6 1.00 6.66 2.69
C ILE A 6 0.19 5.92 3.75
N ILE A 7 -0.57 6.67 4.56
CA ILE A 7 -1.46 6.14 5.59
C ILE A 7 -2.91 6.46 5.24
N PRO A 8 -3.64 5.55 4.57
CA PRO A 8 -5.08 5.70 4.42
C PRO A 8 -5.76 5.41 5.76
N VAL A 9 -6.56 6.34 6.25
CA VAL A 9 -7.23 6.19 7.55
C VAL A 9 -8.73 6.47 7.46
N TYR A 10 -9.54 5.70 8.18
CA TYR A 10 -10.98 5.91 8.34
C TYR A 10 -11.45 5.32 9.66
N ASN A 11 -11.90 6.15 10.59
CA ASN A 11 -12.37 5.76 11.93
C ASN A 11 -11.38 4.81 12.65
N GLU A 12 -10.20 5.32 12.98
CA GLU A 12 -9.12 4.63 13.69
C GLU A 12 -8.56 5.50 14.83
N GLU A 13 -9.43 6.23 15.55
CA GLU A 13 -9.03 7.13 16.64
C GLU A 13 -8.21 6.46 17.73
N SER A 14 -8.40 5.15 17.95
CA SER A 14 -7.70 4.39 18.98
C SER A 14 -6.26 3.98 18.61
N THR A 15 -5.88 4.05 17.34
CA THR A 15 -4.62 3.48 16.85
C THR A 15 -3.78 4.46 16.05
N ILE A 16 -4.40 5.40 15.34
CA ILE A 16 -3.69 6.26 14.38
C ILE A 16 -2.56 7.08 15.03
N GLY A 17 -2.75 7.61 16.23
CA GLY A 17 -1.72 8.37 16.93
C GLY A 17 -0.45 7.54 17.14
N GLU A 18 -0.60 6.33 17.65
CA GLU A 18 0.52 5.41 17.86
C GLU A 18 1.19 4.98 16.55
N VAL A 19 0.40 4.74 15.49
CA VAL A 19 0.95 4.42 14.15
C VAL A 19 1.84 5.56 13.66
N ILE A 20 1.38 6.81 13.73
CA ILE A 20 2.16 7.97 13.30
C ILE A 20 3.46 8.07 14.11
N GLU A 21 3.39 7.96 15.43
CA GLU A 21 4.59 8.00 16.29
C GLU A 21 5.60 6.91 15.92
N ARG A 22 5.14 5.67 15.67
CA ARG A 22 6.01 4.57 15.26
C ARG A 22 6.63 4.82 13.90
N VAL A 23 5.86 5.35 12.94
CA VAL A 23 6.37 5.72 11.60
C VAL A 23 7.42 6.83 11.69
N LEU A 24 7.21 7.85 12.52
CA LEU A 24 8.17 8.94 12.70
C LEU A 24 9.50 8.47 13.31
N LYS A 25 9.49 7.40 14.10
CA LYS A 25 10.70 6.82 14.72
C LYS A 25 11.56 5.96 13.79
N VAL A 26 11.07 5.56 12.61
CA VAL A 26 11.88 4.74 11.70
C VAL A 26 13.10 5.53 11.16
N PRO A 27 14.28 4.89 11.00
CA PRO A 27 15.53 5.57 10.68
C PRO A 27 15.68 5.86 9.17
N PHE A 28 14.70 6.55 8.58
CA PHE A 28 14.74 7.01 7.19
C PHE A 28 14.45 8.51 7.11
N GLU A 29 15.09 9.19 6.16
CA GLU A 29 14.54 10.44 5.67
C GLU A 29 13.18 10.14 5.03
N LYS A 30 12.13 10.79 5.49
CA LYS A 30 10.76 10.42 5.10
C LYS A 30 9.82 11.60 5.00
N GLU A 31 8.69 11.35 4.36
CA GLU A 31 7.47 12.11 4.47
C GLU A 31 6.32 11.14 4.77
N VAL A 32 5.39 11.57 5.59
CA VAL A 32 4.19 10.81 5.99
C VAL A 32 2.98 11.51 5.38
N ILE A 33 2.28 10.82 4.50
CA ILE A 33 1.13 11.33 3.77
C ILE A 33 -0.11 10.62 4.32
N ILE A 34 -0.83 11.30 5.20
CA ILE A 34 -2.05 10.77 5.82
C ILE A 34 -3.25 11.21 5.00
N VAL A 35 -4.08 10.27 4.60
CA VAL A 35 -5.33 10.55 3.90
C VAL A 35 -6.50 10.08 4.75
N ASP A 36 -7.15 11.02 5.44
CA ASP A 36 -8.37 10.77 6.19
C ASP A 36 -9.56 10.68 5.24
N ASP A 37 -10.07 9.48 5.08
CA ASP A 37 -11.16 9.16 4.16
C ASP A 37 -12.55 9.45 4.77
N GLY A 38 -12.71 10.67 5.29
CA GLY A 38 -13.97 11.20 5.84
C GLY A 38 -14.36 10.56 7.16
N SER A 39 -13.44 10.43 8.11
CA SER A 39 -13.68 9.90 9.45
C SER A 39 -14.75 10.71 10.21
N ARG A 40 -15.47 10.01 11.09
CA ARG A 40 -16.58 10.57 11.88
C ARG A 40 -16.33 10.50 13.39
N ASP A 41 -15.20 9.95 13.80
CA ASP A 41 -14.68 9.89 15.16
C ASP A 41 -13.57 10.93 15.37
N GLN A 42 -12.75 10.79 16.42
CA GLN A 42 -11.65 11.71 16.73
C GLN A 42 -10.42 11.54 15.82
N THR A 43 -10.43 10.61 14.85
CA THR A 43 -9.31 10.36 13.93
C THR A 43 -8.81 11.66 13.30
N ARG A 44 -9.73 12.47 12.75
CA ARG A 44 -9.39 13.74 12.09
C ARG A 44 -8.65 14.70 13.03
N THR A 45 -9.15 14.89 14.24
CA THR A 45 -8.51 15.75 15.24
C THR A 45 -7.09 15.30 15.57
N ILE A 46 -6.89 13.97 15.69
CA ILE A 46 -5.57 13.37 16.00
C ILE A 46 -4.59 13.62 14.85
N VAL A 47 -4.99 13.37 13.60
CA VAL A 47 -4.09 13.54 12.45
C VAL A 47 -3.76 15.02 12.17
N GLU A 48 -4.73 15.92 12.32
CA GLU A 48 -4.50 17.38 12.21
C GLU A 48 -3.51 17.87 13.27
N ARG A 49 -3.63 17.39 14.51
CA ARG A 49 -2.67 17.70 15.58
C ARG A 49 -1.27 17.16 15.23
N SER A 50 -1.18 15.92 14.79
CA SER A 50 0.11 15.32 14.39
C SER A 50 0.77 16.10 13.24
N HIS A 51 -0.01 16.64 12.31
CA HIS A 51 0.49 17.54 11.26
C HIS A 51 1.08 18.82 11.85
N LEU A 52 0.36 19.49 12.76
CA LEU A 52 0.83 20.73 13.39
C LEU A 52 2.13 20.55 14.19
N GLU A 53 2.29 19.39 14.82
CA GLU A 53 3.49 19.04 15.61
C GLU A 53 4.69 18.65 14.73
N ASN A 54 4.46 18.21 13.48
CA ASN A 54 5.49 17.64 12.58
C ASN A 54 5.32 18.14 11.14
N MET A 55 5.15 19.46 10.92
CA MET A 55 4.78 20.05 9.61
C MET A 55 5.76 19.73 8.48
N ASP A 56 7.04 19.51 8.77
CA ASP A 56 8.05 19.21 7.75
C ASP A 56 7.95 17.75 7.25
N GLU A 57 7.49 16.83 8.08
CA GLU A 57 7.43 15.41 7.75
C GLU A 57 6.01 14.91 7.46
N VAL A 58 4.97 15.46 8.12
CA VAL A 58 3.59 14.97 8.07
C VAL A 58 2.70 15.89 7.25
N LYS A 59 2.05 15.32 6.23
CA LYS A 59 1.03 16.00 5.40
C LYS A 59 -0.31 15.30 5.60
N VAL A 60 -1.37 16.07 5.78
CA VAL A 60 -2.74 15.54 5.99
C VAL A 60 -3.67 16.02 4.89
N PHE A 61 -4.41 15.08 4.32
CA PHE A 61 -5.47 15.32 3.35
C PHE A 61 -6.76 14.70 3.87
N VAL A 62 -7.85 15.45 3.81
CA VAL A 62 -9.16 15.01 4.30
C VAL A 62 -10.15 14.98 3.16
N THR A 63 -10.85 13.86 3.00
CA THR A 63 -11.95 13.76 2.02
C THR A 63 -13.29 14.09 2.67
N PRO A 64 -14.27 14.62 1.92
CA PRO A 64 -15.56 15.02 2.49
C PRO A 64 -16.42 13.82 2.92
N THR A 65 -16.13 12.63 2.39
CA THR A 65 -16.86 11.38 2.69
C THR A 65 -15.95 10.19 2.45
N ASN A 66 -16.35 9.01 2.93
CA ASN A 66 -15.62 7.76 2.71
C ASN A 66 -15.74 7.32 1.25
N PHE A 67 -14.63 7.35 0.51
CA PHE A 67 -14.50 6.84 -0.85
C PHE A 67 -13.85 5.44 -0.88
N GLY A 68 -13.22 5.02 0.21
CA GLY A 68 -12.57 3.72 0.38
C GLY A 68 -11.04 3.77 0.31
N LYS A 69 -10.42 2.74 0.87
CA LYS A 69 -8.96 2.62 1.05
C LYS A 69 -8.16 2.86 -0.24
N GLY A 70 -8.60 2.27 -1.35
CA GLY A 70 -7.92 2.42 -2.64
C GLY A 70 -7.98 3.85 -3.17
N ALA A 71 -9.11 4.55 -2.97
CA ALA A 71 -9.24 5.97 -3.32
C ALA A 71 -8.28 6.82 -2.47
N ALA A 72 -8.21 6.59 -1.16
CA ALA A 72 -7.30 7.28 -0.27
C ALA A 72 -5.82 7.06 -0.65
N ILE A 73 -5.43 5.83 -1.00
CA ILE A 73 -4.08 5.54 -1.50
C ILE A 73 -3.79 6.31 -2.80
N ARG A 74 -4.72 6.33 -3.75
CA ARG A 74 -4.57 7.07 -5.01
C ARG A 74 -4.43 8.58 -4.80
N ILE A 75 -5.14 9.14 -3.84
CA ILE A 75 -4.98 10.54 -3.43
C ILE A 75 -3.56 10.74 -2.88
N GLY A 76 -3.14 9.91 -1.93
CA GLY A 76 -1.81 9.98 -1.32
C GLY A 76 -0.68 9.91 -2.36
N LEU A 77 -0.80 9.04 -3.38
CA LEU A 77 0.19 8.89 -4.46
C LEU A 77 0.43 10.16 -5.26
N GLN A 78 -0.52 11.10 -5.31
CA GLN A 78 -0.34 12.38 -6.01
C GLN A 78 0.64 13.30 -5.30
N PHE A 79 0.83 13.13 -3.99
CA PHE A 79 1.66 13.99 -3.15
C PHE A 79 3.02 13.38 -2.78
N VAL A 80 3.30 12.18 -3.24
CA VAL A 80 4.57 11.49 -3.03
C VAL A 80 5.73 12.23 -3.71
N THR A 81 6.79 12.51 -2.94
CA THR A 81 8.03 13.12 -3.42
C THR A 81 9.28 12.28 -3.15
N GLY A 82 9.16 11.22 -2.34
CA GLY A 82 10.28 10.32 -2.03
C GLY A 82 10.61 9.36 -3.17
N ASP A 83 11.73 8.68 -3.06
CA ASP A 83 12.23 7.71 -4.05
C ASP A 83 11.47 6.37 -3.99
N VAL A 84 10.94 6.05 -2.80
CA VAL A 84 10.25 4.81 -2.48
C VAL A 84 8.94 5.10 -1.75
N VAL A 85 7.89 4.35 -2.10
CA VAL A 85 6.57 4.43 -1.47
C VAL A 85 6.29 3.17 -0.69
N ILE A 86 5.80 3.32 0.53
CA ILE A 86 5.21 2.25 1.32
C ILE A 86 3.78 2.60 1.75
N ILE A 87 2.90 1.59 1.73
CA ILE A 87 1.54 1.74 2.25
C ILE A 87 1.51 1.20 3.69
N GLN A 88 1.05 2.02 4.63
CA GLN A 88 0.89 1.70 6.04
C GLN A 88 -0.58 1.72 6.43
N ASP A 89 -1.08 0.63 7.00
CA ASP A 89 -2.41 0.63 7.61
C ASP A 89 -2.41 1.39 8.95
N ALA A 90 -3.53 2.04 9.24
CA ALA A 90 -3.71 2.84 10.45
C ALA A 90 -4.00 2.00 11.72
N ASP A 91 -3.78 0.68 11.70
CA ASP A 91 -4.40 -0.26 12.63
C ASP A 91 -3.45 -1.10 13.50
N LEU A 92 -2.21 -0.80 13.62
CA LEU A 92 -1.21 -1.53 14.43
C LEU A 92 -1.09 -3.06 14.14
N GLU A 93 -1.77 -3.58 13.11
CA GLU A 93 -1.59 -4.99 12.73
C GLU A 93 -0.19 -5.28 12.17
N LEU A 94 0.46 -4.23 11.60
CA LEU A 94 1.80 -4.27 11.02
C LEU A 94 2.70 -3.23 11.70
N ASP A 95 3.96 -3.61 11.98
CA ASP A 95 4.90 -2.76 12.70
C ASP A 95 5.81 -1.98 11.73
N PRO A 96 5.86 -0.64 11.81
CA PRO A 96 6.79 0.18 11.03
C PRO A 96 8.28 -0.14 11.22
N ALA A 97 8.68 -0.79 12.30
CA ALA A 97 10.05 -1.28 12.49
C ALA A 97 10.50 -2.24 11.37
N GLU A 98 9.55 -2.90 10.70
CA GLU A 98 9.82 -3.79 9.56
C GLU A 98 10.24 -3.05 8.26
N TYR A 99 10.10 -1.73 8.20
CA TYR A 99 10.46 -0.94 7.01
C TYR A 99 11.91 -1.14 6.59
N VAL A 100 12.81 -1.34 7.55
CA VAL A 100 14.24 -1.57 7.27
C VAL A 100 14.41 -2.79 6.36
N ASN A 101 13.70 -3.87 6.66
CA ASN A 101 13.75 -5.11 5.89
C ASN A 101 13.04 -4.99 4.53
N LEU A 102 11.91 -4.26 4.52
CA LEU A 102 11.07 -4.07 3.33
C LEU A 102 11.73 -3.16 2.29
N VAL A 103 12.43 -2.12 2.71
CA VAL A 103 13.05 -1.12 1.82
C VAL A 103 14.43 -1.59 1.32
N LYS A 104 15.14 -2.39 2.10
CA LYS A 104 16.49 -2.86 1.79
C LYS A 104 16.66 -3.47 0.39
N PRO A 105 15.79 -4.35 -0.11
CA PRO A 105 15.95 -4.91 -1.47
C PRO A 105 15.90 -3.83 -2.57
N ILE A 106 15.09 -2.77 -2.37
CA ILE A 106 15.02 -1.65 -3.32
C ILE A 106 16.28 -0.80 -3.23
N GLN A 107 16.79 -0.54 -2.03
CA GLN A 107 18.05 0.20 -1.82
C GLN A 107 19.23 -0.49 -2.48
N GLU A 108 19.27 -1.82 -2.40
CA GLU A 108 20.33 -2.63 -2.99
C GLU A 108 20.14 -2.85 -4.52
N GLY A 109 19.09 -2.30 -5.13
CA GLY A 109 18.78 -2.47 -6.55
C GLY A 109 18.36 -3.89 -6.94
N LYS A 110 17.96 -4.73 -5.98
CA LYS A 110 17.56 -6.12 -6.21
C LYS A 110 16.11 -6.27 -6.64
N ALA A 111 15.27 -5.28 -6.30
CA ALA A 111 13.84 -5.28 -6.61
C ALA A 111 13.33 -3.86 -6.82
N ASP A 112 12.25 -3.72 -7.63
CA ASP A 112 11.47 -2.49 -7.77
C ASP A 112 10.18 -2.56 -6.93
N VAL A 113 9.78 -3.78 -6.56
CA VAL A 113 8.57 -4.08 -5.77
C VAL A 113 8.90 -5.10 -4.70
N VAL A 114 8.54 -4.78 -3.46
CA VAL A 114 8.71 -5.67 -2.31
C VAL A 114 7.40 -5.79 -1.54
N TYR A 115 6.98 -7.02 -1.27
CA TYR A 115 5.83 -7.32 -0.42
C TYR A 115 6.29 -7.92 0.91
N GLY A 116 5.69 -7.46 1.99
CA GLY A 116 5.86 -8.09 3.29
C GLY A 116 4.94 -9.30 3.40
N SER A 117 5.48 -10.51 3.48
CA SER A 117 4.66 -11.71 3.62
C SER A 117 4.56 -12.16 5.06
N ARG A 118 3.33 -12.30 5.54
CA ARG A 118 2.97 -12.86 6.86
C ARG A 118 3.13 -14.38 6.92
N PHE A 119 3.35 -15.03 5.78
CA PHE A 119 3.43 -16.49 5.65
C PHE A 119 4.85 -17.03 5.58
N LEU A 120 5.85 -16.19 5.45
CA LEU A 120 7.25 -16.58 5.43
C LEU A 120 7.83 -16.81 6.83
N LEU A 121 7.16 -16.33 7.89
CA LEU A 121 7.52 -16.66 9.27
C LEU A 121 6.76 -17.92 9.75
N PRO A 122 7.44 -18.86 10.45
CA PRO A 122 6.84 -20.11 10.88
C PRO A 122 5.68 -19.96 11.88
N ASN A 123 5.65 -18.85 12.63
CA ASN A 123 4.70 -18.59 13.70
C ASN A 123 3.67 -17.50 13.35
N ALA A 124 3.30 -17.35 12.07
CA ALA A 124 2.27 -16.40 11.68
C ALA A 124 0.94 -16.64 12.44
N ILE A 125 0.56 -15.67 13.27
CA ILE A 125 -0.67 -15.72 14.10
C ILE A 125 -1.88 -15.38 13.22
N LEU A 126 -2.20 -16.25 12.29
CA LEU A 126 -3.37 -16.12 11.43
C LEU A 126 -4.34 -17.26 11.71
N GLY A 127 -5.61 -16.93 11.92
CA GLY A 127 -6.65 -17.95 12.03
C GLY A 127 -6.67 -18.84 10.77
N TRP A 128 -6.92 -20.13 10.94
CA TRP A 128 -6.84 -21.12 9.86
C TRP A 128 -7.70 -20.78 8.63
N LYS A 129 -8.90 -20.20 8.82
CA LYS A 129 -9.78 -19.76 7.73
C LYS A 129 -9.14 -18.63 6.90
N THR A 130 -8.56 -17.64 7.55
CA THR A 130 -7.86 -16.52 6.90
C THR A 130 -6.64 -17.03 6.14
N ARG A 131 -5.88 -17.97 6.73
CA ARG A 131 -4.73 -18.63 6.10
C ARG A 131 -5.14 -19.36 4.82
N LEU A 132 -6.22 -20.15 4.89
CA LEU A 132 -6.71 -20.90 3.73
C LEU A 132 -7.14 -19.97 2.59
N VAL A 133 -7.93 -18.94 2.89
CA VAL A 133 -8.41 -17.98 1.88
C VAL A 133 -7.24 -17.22 1.25
N ASN A 134 -6.29 -16.71 2.04
CA ASN A 134 -5.12 -16.02 1.51
C ASN A 134 -4.24 -16.94 0.66
N ARG A 135 -4.03 -18.20 1.08
CA ARG A 135 -3.27 -19.17 0.29
C ARG A 135 -3.95 -19.49 -1.05
N ALA A 136 -5.26 -19.67 -1.04
CA ALA A 136 -6.03 -19.89 -2.26
C ALA A 136 -5.93 -18.66 -3.21
N LEU A 137 -6.05 -17.44 -2.68
CA LEU A 137 -5.92 -16.22 -3.45
C LEU A 137 -4.51 -16.05 -4.04
N ALA A 138 -3.47 -16.26 -3.23
CA ALA A 138 -2.09 -16.20 -3.71
C ALA A 138 -1.81 -17.24 -4.80
N THR A 139 -2.26 -18.49 -4.60
CA THR A 139 -2.13 -19.57 -5.61
C THR A 139 -2.85 -19.19 -6.90
N PHE A 140 -4.06 -18.66 -6.81
CA PHE A 140 -4.83 -18.21 -7.98
C PHE A 140 -4.11 -17.07 -8.73
N THR A 141 -3.58 -16.10 -7.99
CA THR A 141 -2.80 -14.99 -8.55
C THR A 141 -1.54 -15.50 -9.25
N ASN A 142 -0.81 -16.42 -8.62
CA ASN A 142 0.39 -17.02 -9.19
C ASN A 142 0.10 -17.76 -10.51
N LEU A 143 -0.98 -18.55 -10.54
CA LEU A 143 -1.41 -19.26 -11.76
C LEU A 143 -1.79 -18.30 -12.89
N LEU A 144 -2.50 -17.21 -12.56
CA LEU A 144 -2.93 -16.24 -13.58
C LEU A 144 -1.79 -15.42 -14.16
N TYR A 145 -0.81 -15.08 -13.35
CA TYR A 145 0.19 -14.06 -13.68
C TYR A 145 1.63 -14.59 -13.77
N GLY A 146 1.86 -15.87 -13.47
CA GLY A 146 3.20 -16.46 -13.46
C GLY A 146 4.08 -15.91 -12.32
N LEU A 147 3.47 -15.54 -11.20
CA LEU A 147 4.15 -15.06 -10.01
C LEU A 147 4.48 -16.20 -9.05
N ASN A 148 5.28 -15.88 -8.02
CA ASN A 148 5.57 -16.80 -6.92
C ASN A 148 5.45 -16.04 -5.58
N ILE A 149 4.27 -15.49 -5.30
CA ILE A 149 3.98 -14.77 -4.06
C ILE A 149 3.24 -15.68 -3.09
N THR A 150 3.43 -15.42 -1.79
CA THR A 150 2.78 -16.17 -0.71
C THR A 150 1.68 -15.37 -0.02
N ASP A 151 1.71 -14.03 -0.11
CA ASP A 151 0.75 -13.13 0.53
C ASP A 151 0.29 -12.00 -0.40
N GLU A 152 -0.73 -12.27 -1.20
CA GLU A 152 -1.32 -11.28 -2.10
C GLU A 152 -2.00 -10.14 -1.34
N SER A 153 -2.69 -10.46 -0.22
CA SER A 153 -3.53 -9.52 0.52
C SER A 153 -2.77 -8.69 1.57
N THR A 154 -1.45 -8.79 1.63
CA THR A 154 -0.65 -7.99 2.55
C THR A 154 -0.81 -6.50 2.26
N CYS A 155 -0.86 -5.67 3.29
CA CYS A 155 -0.83 -4.22 3.14
C CYS A 155 0.60 -3.71 2.90
N TYR A 156 1.60 -4.32 3.52
CA TYR A 156 2.99 -3.92 3.30
C TYR A 156 3.44 -4.22 1.88
N LYS A 157 3.19 -3.25 1.03
CA LYS A 157 3.65 -3.20 -0.35
C LYS A 157 4.53 -1.98 -0.51
N VAL A 158 5.75 -2.20 -0.98
CA VAL A 158 6.77 -1.18 -1.18
C VAL A 158 7.13 -1.11 -2.65
N PHE A 159 7.25 0.08 -3.18
CA PHE A 159 7.45 0.33 -4.60
C PHE A 159 8.50 1.41 -4.83
N ARG A 160 9.26 1.33 -5.91
CA ARG A 160 9.88 2.53 -6.47
C ARG A 160 8.79 3.52 -6.87
N THR A 161 8.99 4.78 -6.54
CA THR A 161 8.00 5.84 -6.79
C THR A 161 7.66 5.96 -8.27
N GLU A 162 8.67 5.93 -9.14
CA GLU A 162 8.49 6.01 -10.60
C GLU A 162 7.60 4.88 -11.10
N LEU A 163 7.82 3.65 -10.63
CA LEU A 163 7.02 2.51 -11.03
C LEU A 163 5.56 2.65 -10.60
N ILE A 164 5.29 2.90 -9.32
CA ILE A 164 3.89 2.97 -8.86
C ILE A 164 3.13 4.13 -9.47
N LYS A 165 3.79 5.26 -9.74
CA LYS A 165 3.19 6.41 -10.42
C LYS A 165 2.90 6.15 -11.90
N SER A 166 3.64 5.27 -12.56
CA SER A 166 3.39 4.88 -13.95
C SER A 166 2.18 3.95 -14.09
N ILE A 167 1.69 3.36 -12.99
CA ILE A 167 0.57 2.43 -12.99
C ILE A 167 -0.75 3.20 -12.78
N PRO A 168 -1.64 3.25 -13.78
CA PRO A 168 -2.94 3.90 -13.62
C PRO A 168 -3.84 3.04 -12.73
N LEU A 169 -3.94 3.39 -11.45
CA LEU A 169 -4.82 2.73 -10.49
C LEU A 169 -6.24 3.29 -10.58
N SER A 170 -7.24 2.41 -10.51
CA SER A 170 -8.66 2.77 -10.55
C SER A 170 -9.46 2.27 -9.34
N CYS A 171 -8.83 1.49 -8.48
CA CYS A 171 -9.43 0.95 -7.27
C CYS A 171 -9.99 2.06 -6.36
N VAL A 172 -11.06 1.73 -5.67
CA VAL A 172 -11.64 2.60 -4.63
C VAL A 172 -11.58 1.93 -3.24
N GLY A 173 -11.65 0.61 -3.15
CA GLY A 173 -11.68 -0.14 -1.90
C GLY A 173 -10.47 -1.05 -1.67
N PHE A 174 -10.74 -2.23 -1.13
CA PHE A 174 -9.72 -3.24 -0.83
C PHE A 174 -9.15 -3.94 -2.06
N GLU A 175 -9.75 -3.72 -3.25
CA GLU A 175 -9.24 -4.22 -4.53
C GLU A 175 -7.92 -3.55 -4.97
N PHE A 176 -7.38 -2.63 -4.19
CA PHE A 176 -6.04 -2.07 -4.40
C PHE A 176 -4.98 -3.18 -4.52
N CYS A 177 -4.97 -4.14 -3.58
CA CYS A 177 -3.98 -5.22 -3.57
C CYS A 177 -4.02 -6.05 -4.87
N PRO A 178 -5.15 -6.66 -5.28
CA PRO A 178 -5.20 -7.43 -6.51
C PRO A 178 -5.02 -6.58 -7.77
N GLU A 179 -5.44 -5.32 -7.78
CA GLU A 179 -5.23 -4.44 -8.92
C GLU A 179 -3.76 -4.12 -9.14
N VAL A 180 -3.06 -3.68 -8.10
CA VAL A 180 -1.65 -3.31 -8.20
C VAL A 180 -0.78 -4.53 -8.53
N THR A 181 -1.05 -5.68 -7.91
CA THR A 181 -0.36 -6.94 -8.18
C THR A 181 -0.52 -7.38 -9.64
N ALA A 182 -1.76 -7.38 -10.14
CA ALA A 182 -2.07 -7.72 -11.53
C ALA A 182 -1.35 -6.81 -12.54
N LYS A 183 -1.34 -5.52 -12.30
CA LYS A 183 -0.74 -4.53 -13.20
C LYS A 183 0.78 -4.61 -13.20
N ILE A 184 1.41 -4.75 -12.03
CA ILE A 184 2.86 -4.96 -11.89
C ILE A 184 3.30 -6.21 -12.65
N ALA A 185 2.61 -7.34 -12.45
CA ALA A 185 2.93 -8.59 -13.14
C ALA A 185 2.80 -8.47 -14.65
N ARG A 186 1.77 -7.79 -15.16
CA ARG A 186 1.57 -7.57 -16.60
C ARG A 186 2.58 -6.62 -17.24
N LEU A 187 3.16 -5.72 -16.44
CA LEU A 187 4.28 -4.87 -16.87
C LEU A 187 5.62 -5.61 -16.83
N GLY A 188 5.64 -6.87 -16.40
CA GLY A 188 6.84 -7.71 -16.37
C GLY A 188 7.73 -7.51 -15.16
N HIS A 189 7.31 -6.73 -14.17
CA HIS A 189 8.07 -6.55 -12.94
C HIS A 189 7.93 -7.74 -12.00
N ARG A 190 9.04 -8.09 -11.37
CA ARG A 190 9.08 -9.13 -10.34
C ARG A 190 8.72 -8.55 -8.98
N ILE A 191 7.99 -9.34 -8.19
CA ILE A 191 7.67 -9.02 -6.81
C ILE A 191 8.56 -9.87 -5.92
N MET A 192 9.37 -9.22 -5.08
CA MET A 192 10.14 -9.88 -4.05
C MET A 192 9.33 -9.90 -2.76
N GLU A 193 9.37 -11.00 -2.00
CA GLU A 193 8.76 -11.04 -0.69
C GLU A 193 9.82 -11.10 0.41
N VAL A 194 9.54 -10.41 1.52
CA VAL A 194 10.31 -10.48 2.75
C VAL A 194 9.38 -10.87 3.91
N PRO A 195 9.86 -11.64 4.89
CA PRO A 195 9.05 -11.99 6.04
C PRO A 195 8.73 -10.77 6.90
N ILE A 196 7.49 -10.70 7.41
CA ILE A 196 7.04 -9.67 8.35
C ILE A 196 6.25 -10.27 9.50
N GLY A 197 6.30 -9.60 10.66
CA GLY A 197 5.43 -9.87 11.80
C GLY A 197 3.98 -9.46 11.52
N TYR A 198 3.04 -10.01 12.30
CA TYR A 198 1.63 -9.68 12.18
C TYR A 198 0.93 -9.80 13.54
N HIS A 199 0.23 -8.76 13.95
CA HIS A 199 -0.52 -8.66 15.20
C HIS A 199 -2.03 -8.52 14.89
N PRO A 200 -2.75 -9.65 14.69
CA PRO A 200 -4.13 -9.61 14.23
C PRO A 200 -5.07 -8.96 15.25
N ARG A 201 -5.90 -8.04 14.79
CA ARG A 201 -7.04 -7.53 15.56
C ARG A 201 -8.22 -8.51 15.51
N ASN A 202 -9.02 -8.53 16.57
CA ASN A 202 -10.30 -9.24 16.60
C ASN A 202 -11.45 -8.32 16.12
N VAL A 203 -12.65 -8.88 15.95
CA VAL A 203 -13.84 -8.13 15.50
C VAL A 203 -14.21 -7.01 16.47
N ALA A 204 -14.05 -7.23 17.79
CA ALA A 204 -14.31 -6.21 18.81
C ALA A 204 -13.33 -5.02 18.73
N GLN A 205 -12.17 -5.22 18.13
CA GLN A 205 -11.16 -4.20 17.88
C GLN A 205 -11.31 -3.52 16.50
N GLY A 206 -12.48 -3.61 15.86
CA GLY A 206 -12.81 -2.86 14.65
C GLY A 206 -12.36 -3.48 13.33
N LYS A 207 -12.13 -4.79 13.26
CA LYS A 207 -11.76 -5.46 12.00
C LYS A 207 -12.82 -5.27 10.92
N LYS A 208 -12.49 -4.53 9.86
CA LYS A 208 -13.41 -4.14 8.77
C LYS A 208 -13.46 -5.18 7.63
N LEU A 209 -12.50 -6.10 7.56
CA LEU A 209 -12.38 -7.07 6.47
C LEU A 209 -13.47 -8.15 6.54
N ARG A 210 -14.24 -8.29 5.45
CA ARG A 210 -15.23 -9.37 5.25
C ARG A 210 -14.68 -10.37 4.24
N LEU A 211 -14.17 -11.53 4.72
CA LEU A 211 -13.41 -12.50 3.93
C LEU A 211 -14.08 -12.90 2.62
N ILE A 212 -15.38 -13.24 2.63
CA ILE A 212 -16.09 -13.70 1.42
C ILE A 212 -16.25 -12.57 0.41
N ARG A 213 -16.73 -11.41 0.85
CA ARG A 213 -16.99 -10.26 -0.03
C ARG A 213 -15.71 -9.73 -0.67
N HIS A 214 -14.66 -9.51 0.16
CA HIS A 214 -13.41 -8.98 -0.36
C HIS A 214 -12.62 -10.04 -1.14
N GLY A 215 -12.76 -11.33 -0.79
CA GLY A 215 -12.16 -12.42 -1.55
C GLY A 215 -12.76 -12.54 -2.96
N SER A 216 -14.09 -12.51 -3.09
CA SER A 216 -14.73 -12.53 -4.43
C SER A 216 -14.39 -11.29 -5.26
N GLN A 217 -14.35 -10.12 -4.63
CA GLN A 217 -13.93 -8.88 -5.28
C GLN A 217 -12.49 -8.95 -5.78
N ALA A 218 -11.59 -9.53 -4.99
CA ALA A 218 -10.20 -9.72 -5.39
C ALA A 218 -10.08 -10.65 -6.63
N ILE A 219 -10.78 -11.78 -6.63
CA ILE A 219 -10.81 -12.72 -7.77
C ILE A 219 -11.32 -12.01 -9.03
N MET A 220 -12.44 -11.29 -8.92
CA MET A 220 -13.00 -10.55 -10.06
C MET A 220 -12.03 -9.49 -10.59
N THR A 221 -11.33 -8.80 -9.70
CA THR A 221 -10.32 -7.79 -10.06
C THR A 221 -9.14 -8.44 -10.79
N LEU A 222 -8.63 -9.56 -10.29
CA LEU A 222 -7.56 -10.31 -10.95
C LEU A 222 -7.98 -10.78 -12.36
N LEU A 223 -9.18 -11.35 -12.52
CA LEU A 223 -9.68 -11.76 -13.83
C LEU A 223 -9.86 -10.56 -14.77
N ARG A 224 -10.43 -9.46 -14.28
CA ARG A 224 -10.61 -8.23 -15.05
C ARG A 224 -9.30 -7.72 -15.63
N TYR A 225 -8.25 -7.65 -14.79
CA TYR A 225 -6.96 -7.13 -15.25
C TYR A 225 -6.11 -8.17 -15.98
N ARG A 226 -6.41 -9.47 -15.90
CA ARG A 226 -5.76 -10.48 -16.72
C ARG A 226 -6.14 -10.35 -18.20
N PHE A 227 -7.43 -10.14 -18.48
CA PHE A 227 -7.99 -10.14 -19.83
C PHE A 227 -8.33 -8.73 -20.34
N GLY A 228 -8.45 -7.75 -19.46
CA GLY A 228 -8.74 -6.37 -19.83
C GLY A 228 -7.53 -5.61 -20.37
N LYS A 229 -7.79 -4.46 -21.01
CA LYS A 229 -6.71 -3.53 -21.42
C LYS A 229 -6.18 -2.80 -20.19
N ILE A 230 -4.86 -2.67 -20.07
CA ILE A 230 -4.21 -1.75 -19.13
C ILE A 230 -3.83 -0.52 -19.96
N ALA A 231 -4.39 0.63 -19.62
CA ALA A 231 -3.86 1.88 -20.14
C ALA A 231 -2.51 2.11 -19.43
N VAL A 232 -1.43 2.20 -20.16
CA VAL A 232 -0.14 2.66 -19.63
C VAL A 232 -0.15 4.18 -19.82
N VAL A 233 0.11 4.92 -18.76
CA VAL A 233 0.37 6.36 -18.88
C VAL A 233 1.75 6.47 -19.51
N SER A 234 1.80 6.68 -20.82
CA SER A 234 3.06 7.10 -21.47
C SER A 234 3.45 8.43 -20.85
N GLU A 235 4.71 8.56 -20.43
CA GLU A 235 5.25 9.85 -19.99
C GLU A 235 4.85 10.95 -20.98
N PRO A 236 4.42 12.13 -20.50
CA PRO A 236 4.27 13.27 -21.36
C PRO A 236 5.65 13.55 -21.97
N ARG A 237 5.80 13.35 -23.28
CA ARG A 237 7.01 13.80 -23.98
C ARG A 237 7.14 15.29 -23.72
N LEU A 238 8.15 15.70 -22.97
CA LEU A 238 8.54 17.09 -22.86
C LEU A 238 8.73 17.61 -24.30
N PRO A 239 8.23 18.79 -24.64
CA PRO A 239 8.50 19.38 -25.94
C PRO A 239 10.02 19.44 -26.10
N GLN A 240 10.55 18.84 -27.15
CA GLN A 240 11.94 19.04 -27.53
C GLN A 240 12.10 20.54 -27.78
N GLU A 241 12.93 21.20 -26.99
CA GLU A 241 13.38 22.54 -27.31
C GLU A 241 13.96 22.51 -28.72
N SER A 242 13.26 23.15 -29.64
CA SER A 242 13.77 23.34 -30.99
C SER A 242 15.07 24.12 -30.87
N ALA A 243 16.18 23.46 -31.11
CA ALA A 243 17.45 24.12 -31.33
C ALA A 243 17.26 25.06 -32.51
N ALA A 244 16.90 26.31 -32.20
CA ALA A 244 16.94 27.41 -33.16
C ALA A 244 18.42 27.73 -33.37
N SER A 245 18.93 27.25 -34.48
CA SER A 245 20.16 27.70 -35.08
C SER A 245 20.15 29.22 -35.31
N LYS A 246 21.08 29.90 -34.73
CA LYS A 246 21.85 30.95 -35.45
C LYS A 246 23.10 31.27 -34.67
#